data_1339c756f133403c45dce675a74a8f0d
#
_entry.id   1339c756f133403c45dce675a74a8f0d
#
_cell.length_a   1.000
_cell.length_b   1.000
_cell.length_c   1.000
_cell.angle_alpha   90.00
_cell.angle_beta   90.00
_cell.angle_gamma   90.00
#
_symmetry.space_group_name_H-M   'P 1'
#
loop_
_entity.id
_entity.type
_entity.pdbx_description
1 polymer ?
#
loop_
_entity_poly.entity_id
_entity_poly.type
_entity_poly.pdbx_seq_one_letter_code
_entity_poly.pdbx_strand_id
1 'polypeptide(L)'
;MCAPGAGYSLADNFIRTMADGVPECISIGIIPVAIAGASFKAFDPNQCKSYFSSSESWLQNMAKEYDNDPYNRIVKCAKIAQETGVIKGIIVHQGESDSGQQSWLTMVQTFYDNICKELGLDPKKTPILVGQMLEGGACAGHNSVIAQLPNKISNCAVISTSNIPGESDRLHFTHDGYKELGKRYAEKMLTMIDFDGKCPDGSQIEPKVSTPYKGVAVKLPGTIEAENYDEGGSNVAWYDLSSGNNCDDYTNEYRSDDVDIKKDGNAYIVGSCQSGEWMKYTVDVQTDGEYELTVRVGEGGSSGKFSLSMDDKSIDYTVNVEKTGDWGTYAEQVQSKKF
;
A
#
# COMPACT_ATOMS: atom_id res chain seq x y z
N MET A 1 -7.61 14.50 -1.81
CA MET A 1 -7.12 15.45 -2.82
C MET A 1 -6.44 16.61 -2.13
N CYS A 2 -5.17 16.87 -2.45
CA CYS A 2 -4.47 17.98 -1.82
C CYS A 2 -4.70 19.26 -2.63
N ALA A 3 -5.14 20.31 -1.97
CA ALA A 3 -4.98 21.65 -2.50
C ALA A 3 -3.48 21.93 -2.70
N PRO A 4 -3.08 22.78 -3.64
CA PRO A 4 -1.68 23.15 -3.81
C PRO A 4 -1.06 23.57 -2.46
N GLY A 5 -0.02 22.86 -2.02
CA GLY A 5 0.68 23.12 -0.77
C GLY A 5 0.15 22.39 0.48
N ALA A 6 -0.81 21.52 0.38
CA ALA A 6 -1.37 20.81 1.53
C ALA A 6 -1.30 19.30 1.42
N GLY A 7 -0.42 18.70 2.14
CA GLY A 7 -0.59 17.40 2.77
C GLY A 7 -0.49 16.17 1.88
N TYR A 8 -0.62 15.07 2.54
CA TYR A 8 -0.51 13.70 2.09
C TYR A 8 -1.73 13.27 1.25
N SER A 9 -1.50 12.47 0.21
CA SER A 9 -2.56 11.89 -0.61
C SER A 9 -2.45 10.37 -0.65
N LEU A 10 -3.50 9.70 -1.12
CA LEU A 10 -3.44 8.25 -1.34
C LEU A 10 -2.33 7.84 -2.32
N ALA A 11 -1.89 8.77 -3.21
CA ALA A 11 -0.85 8.54 -4.19
C ALA A 11 0.51 8.27 -3.54
N ASP A 12 0.80 8.89 -2.40
CA ASP A 12 2.08 8.76 -1.70
C ASP A 12 2.31 7.30 -1.25
N ASN A 13 1.33 6.73 -0.56
CA ASN A 13 1.45 5.34 -0.11
C ASN A 13 1.20 4.32 -1.24
N PHE A 14 0.40 4.70 -2.24
CA PHE A 14 0.26 3.89 -3.45
C PHE A 14 1.63 3.67 -4.12
N ILE A 15 2.40 4.75 -4.35
CA ILE A 15 3.72 4.65 -5.00
C ILE A 15 4.68 3.80 -4.16
N ARG A 16 4.73 4.00 -2.83
CA ARG A 16 5.59 3.22 -1.93
C ARG A 16 5.26 1.75 -2.01
N THR A 17 4.01 1.39 -1.76
CA THR A 17 3.57 -0.01 -1.79
C THR A 17 3.74 -0.65 -3.18
N MET A 18 3.53 0.11 -4.26
CA MET A 18 3.84 -0.38 -5.61
C MET A 18 5.33 -0.65 -5.80
N ALA A 19 6.20 0.28 -5.36
CA ALA A 19 7.65 0.12 -5.46
C ALA A 19 8.15 -1.09 -4.67
N ASP A 20 7.59 -1.34 -3.50
CA ASP A 20 7.92 -2.51 -2.68
C ASP A 20 7.47 -3.84 -3.32
N GLY A 21 6.37 -3.79 -4.06
CA GLY A 21 5.76 -4.98 -4.70
C GLY A 21 6.25 -5.28 -6.11
N VAL A 22 7.11 -4.44 -6.71
CA VAL A 22 7.66 -4.67 -8.05
C VAL A 22 9.15 -5.00 -7.99
N PRO A 23 9.71 -5.66 -9.04
CA PRO A 23 11.15 -5.88 -9.15
C PRO A 23 11.96 -4.58 -9.09
N GLU A 24 13.15 -4.60 -8.51
CA GLU A 24 14.01 -3.41 -8.33
C GLU A 24 14.37 -2.69 -9.63
N CYS A 25 14.36 -3.40 -10.75
CA CYS A 25 14.60 -2.81 -12.06
C CYS A 25 13.40 -2.02 -12.61
N ILE A 26 12.25 -2.04 -11.93
CA ILE A 26 11.03 -1.34 -12.35
C ILE A 26 10.87 -0.05 -11.55
N SER A 27 10.83 1.07 -12.23
CA SER A 27 10.47 2.35 -11.61
C SER A 27 8.98 2.62 -11.76
N ILE A 28 8.34 3.07 -10.69
CA ILE A 28 6.92 3.43 -10.68
C ILE A 28 6.76 4.93 -10.82
N GLY A 29 5.98 5.35 -11.80
CA GLY A 29 5.55 6.74 -11.99
C GLY A 29 4.05 6.89 -11.83
N ILE A 30 3.59 8.04 -11.36
CA ILE A 30 2.18 8.39 -11.27
C ILE A 30 1.92 9.73 -11.96
N ILE A 31 0.79 9.84 -12.65
CA ILE A 31 0.31 11.07 -13.27
C ILE A 31 -0.91 11.56 -12.48
N PRO A 32 -0.72 12.48 -11.52
CA PRO A 32 -1.81 12.99 -10.73
C PRO A 32 -2.56 14.08 -11.51
N VAL A 33 -3.84 13.86 -11.76
CA VAL A 33 -4.76 14.90 -12.26
C VAL A 33 -6.03 14.82 -11.42
N ALA A 34 -6.17 15.77 -10.51
CA ALA A 34 -7.25 15.73 -9.52
C ALA A 34 -7.77 17.16 -9.24
N ILE A 35 -9.07 17.34 -9.28
CA ILE A 35 -9.74 18.60 -8.96
C ILE A 35 -10.68 18.35 -7.78
N ALA A 36 -10.41 19.00 -6.64
CA ALA A 36 -11.20 18.84 -5.44
C ALA A 36 -12.66 19.22 -5.68
N GLY A 37 -13.60 18.40 -5.18
CA GLY A 37 -15.02 18.66 -5.26
C GLY A 37 -15.62 18.66 -6.67
N ALA A 38 -14.88 18.23 -7.69
CA ALA A 38 -15.40 18.15 -9.04
C ALA A 38 -16.31 16.92 -9.25
N SER A 39 -17.42 17.11 -9.99
CA SER A 39 -18.16 16.02 -10.60
C SER A 39 -17.31 15.33 -11.68
N PHE A 40 -17.60 14.06 -11.98
CA PHE A 40 -16.93 13.32 -13.05
C PHE A 40 -17.10 13.96 -14.44
N LYS A 41 -18.09 14.86 -14.61
CA LYS A 41 -18.24 15.71 -15.81
C LYS A 41 -16.99 16.54 -16.13
N ALA A 42 -16.17 16.85 -15.14
CA ALA A 42 -14.89 17.52 -15.31
C ALA A 42 -13.92 16.76 -16.21
N PHE A 43 -14.03 15.43 -16.25
CA PHE A 43 -13.16 14.53 -17.02
C PHE A 43 -13.81 14.04 -18.33
N ASP A 44 -14.91 14.64 -18.76
CA ASP A 44 -15.53 14.41 -20.07
C ASP A 44 -15.17 15.58 -21.00
N PRO A 45 -14.41 15.34 -22.09
CA PRO A 45 -13.99 16.41 -23.00
C PRO A 45 -15.17 17.16 -23.65
N ASN A 46 -16.35 16.55 -23.72
CA ASN A 46 -17.54 17.18 -24.28
C ASN A 46 -18.33 18.02 -23.27
N GLN A 47 -18.12 17.79 -21.97
CA GLN A 47 -18.88 18.44 -20.90
C GLN A 47 -18.03 19.37 -20.03
N CYS A 48 -16.71 19.16 -19.92
CA CYS A 48 -15.85 19.86 -18.95
C CYS A 48 -15.96 21.39 -19.06
N LYS A 49 -15.95 21.96 -20.25
CA LYS A 49 -16.01 23.42 -20.44
C LYS A 49 -17.35 24.01 -19.96
N SER A 50 -18.48 23.39 -20.30
CA SER A 50 -19.78 23.83 -19.84
C SER A 50 -19.98 23.62 -18.34
N TYR A 51 -19.46 22.50 -17.82
CA TYR A 51 -19.46 22.19 -16.40
C TYR A 51 -18.70 23.25 -15.60
N PHE A 52 -17.47 23.58 -15.96
CA PHE A 52 -16.68 24.58 -15.23
C PHE A 52 -17.27 25.99 -15.38
N SER A 53 -17.77 26.37 -16.57
CA SER A 53 -18.35 27.70 -16.76
C SER A 53 -19.60 27.95 -15.92
N SER A 54 -20.30 26.89 -15.51
CA SER A 54 -21.48 26.95 -14.65
C SER A 54 -21.23 26.64 -13.18
N SER A 55 -19.98 26.33 -12.84
CA SER A 55 -19.57 25.96 -11.47
C SER A 55 -19.25 27.18 -10.62
N GLU A 56 -19.11 26.98 -9.31
CA GLU A 56 -18.68 28.01 -8.38
C GLU A 56 -17.27 28.54 -8.72
N SER A 57 -17.00 29.79 -8.38
CA SER A 57 -15.78 30.50 -8.76
C SER A 57 -14.49 29.80 -8.27
N TRP A 58 -14.53 29.18 -7.11
CA TRP A 58 -13.39 28.43 -6.58
C TRP A 58 -13.06 27.22 -7.45
N LEU A 59 -14.06 26.50 -7.93
CA LEU A 59 -13.88 25.34 -8.81
C LEU A 59 -13.40 25.76 -10.21
N GLN A 60 -13.94 26.87 -10.73
CA GLN A 60 -13.44 27.49 -11.97
C GLN A 60 -11.95 27.86 -11.85
N ASN A 61 -11.53 28.42 -10.71
CA ASN A 61 -10.13 28.80 -10.49
C ASN A 61 -9.21 27.55 -10.45
N MET A 62 -9.63 26.47 -9.81
CA MET A 62 -8.88 25.22 -9.83
C MET A 62 -8.78 24.62 -11.24
N ALA A 63 -9.85 24.69 -12.02
CA ALA A 63 -9.85 24.18 -13.39
C ALA A 63 -8.87 24.89 -14.32
N LYS A 64 -8.56 26.17 -14.07
CA LYS A 64 -7.59 26.96 -14.85
C LYS A 64 -6.20 26.35 -14.81
N GLU A 65 -5.81 25.68 -13.71
CA GLU A 65 -4.52 24.98 -13.60
C GLU A 65 -4.39 23.83 -14.60
N TYR A 66 -5.51 23.36 -15.13
CA TYR A 66 -5.63 22.29 -16.12
C TYR A 66 -6.16 22.81 -17.47
N ASP A 67 -6.01 24.09 -17.76
CA ASP A 67 -6.54 24.74 -18.99
C ASP A 67 -8.06 24.54 -19.15
N ASN A 68 -8.80 24.36 -18.07
CA ASN A 68 -10.20 23.95 -18.01
C ASN A 68 -10.52 22.64 -18.73
N ASP A 69 -9.52 21.78 -18.91
CA ASP A 69 -9.63 20.49 -19.59
C ASP A 69 -8.72 19.43 -18.93
N PRO A 70 -9.09 18.92 -17.74
CA PRO A 70 -8.29 17.94 -17.04
C PRO A 70 -8.18 16.60 -17.79
N TYR A 71 -9.16 16.25 -18.63
CA TYR A 71 -9.05 15.07 -19.50
C TYR A 71 -7.86 15.19 -20.46
N ASN A 72 -7.79 16.30 -21.17
CA ASN A 72 -6.67 16.56 -22.09
C ASN A 72 -5.32 16.65 -21.34
N ARG A 73 -5.31 17.14 -20.09
CA ARG A 73 -4.12 17.11 -19.23
C ARG A 73 -3.65 15.70 -18.97
N ILE A 74 -4.58 14.76 -18.62
CA ILE A 74 -4.26 13.34 -18.46
C ILE A 74 -3.63 12.78 -19.72
N VAL A 75 -4.27 12.98 -20.86
CA VAL A 75 -3.80 12.46 -22.16
C VAL A 75 -2.41 12.99 -22.52
N LYS A 76 -2.18 14.31 -22.38
CA LYS A 76 -0.87 14.92 -22.66
C LYS A 76 0.24 14.36 -21.77
N CYS A 77 0.00 14.30 -20.45
CA CYS A 77 0.99 13.77 -19.52
C CYS A 77 1.25 12.28 -19.77
N ALA A 78 0.19 11.50 -20.06
CA ALA A 78 0.35 10.08 -20.37
C ALA A 78 1.14 9.84 -21.64
N LYS A 79 0.93 10.61 -22.71
CA LYS A 79 1.72 10.52 -23.95
C LYS A 79 3.20 10.83 -23.72
N ILE A 80 3.51 11.83 -22.89
CA ILE A 80 4.91 12.11 -22.49
C ILE A 80 5.49 10.93 -21.69
N ALA A 81 4.74 10.38 -20.76
CA ALA A 81 5.18 9.23 -19.97
C ALA A 81 5.40 7.99 -20.85
N GLN A 82 4.61 7.81 -21.92
CA GLN A 82 4.78 6.71 -22.88
C GLN A 82 6.05 6.80 -23.72
N GLU A 83 6.74 7.94 -23.75
CA GLU A 83 8.05 8.08 -24.42
C GLU A 83 9.15 7.25 -23.73
N THR A 84 9.02 7.03 -22.42
CA THR A 84 10.03 6.34 -21.60
C THR A 84 9.46 5.24 -20.71
N GLY A 85 8.15 5.01 -20.71
CA GLY A 85 7.49 4.06 -19.87
C GLY A 85 6.22 3.47 -20.47
N VAL A 86 5.52 2.66 -19.69
CA VAL A 86 4.27 2.00 -20.09
C VAL A 86 3.18 2.33 -19.08
N ILE A 87 2.01 2.76 -19.57
CA ILE A 87 0.85 2.95 -18.71
C ILE A 87 0.28 1.56 -18.35
N LYS A 88 0.35 1.20 -17.07
CA LYS A 88 -0.06 -0.12 -16.57
C LYS A 88 -1.43 -0.13 -15.91
N GLY A 89 -1.97 1.01 -15.50
CA GLY A 89 -3.27 1.05 -14.85
C GLY A 89 -3.77 2.47 -14.60
N ILE A 90 -5.02 2.57 -14.18
CA ILE A 90 -5.72 3.82 -13.86
C ILE A 90 -6.29 3.69 -12.46
N ILE A 91 -6.11 4.71 -11.62
CA ILE A 91 -6.74 4.80 -10.31
C ILE A 91 -7.70 5.99 -10.25
N VAL A 92 -8.88 5.76 -9.70
CA VAL A 92 -9.95 6.76 -9.56
C VAL A 92 -10.44 6.78 -8.13
N HIS A 93 -10.45 7.96 -7.52
CA HIS A 93 -11.13 8.20 -6.25
C HIS A 93 -12.00 9.45 -6.40
N GLN A 94 -13.26 9.26 -6.70
CA GLN A 94 -14.23 10.32 -6.95
C GLN A 94 -15.64 9.75 -6.82
N GLY A 95 -16.59 10.53 -6.34
CA GLY A 95 -17.99 10.15 -6.23
C GLY A 95 -18.81 11.08 -5.33
N GLU A 96 -18.17 11.93 -4.53
CA GLU A 96 -18.84 12.80 -3.56
C GLU A 96 -19.80 13.77 -4.27
N SER A 97 -19.33 14.45 -5.31
CA SER A 97 -20.13 15.42 -6.08
C SER A 97 -21.16 14.78 -7.02
N ASP A 98 -21.06 13.46 -7.21
CA ASP A 98 -22.02 12.68 -8.00
C ASP A 98 -22.79 11.67 -7.12
N SER A 99 -22.83 11.90 -5.81
CA SER A 99 -23.38 10.95 -4.85
C SER A 99 -24.82 10.53 -5.20
N GLY A 100 -25.02 9.21 -5.28
CA GLY A 100 -26.30 8.60 -5.62
C GLY A 100 -26.66 8.61 -7.11
N GLN A 101 -25.88 9.24 -7.98
CA GLN A 101 -26.20 9.34 -9.41
C GLN A 101 -25.77 8.08 -10.18
N GLN A 102 -26.74 7.36 -10.74
CA GLN A 102 -26.46 6.16 -11.57
C GLN A 102 -25.73 6.50 -12.88
N SER A 103 -25.88 7.70 -13.40
CA SER A 103 -25.17 8.19 -14.59
C SER A 103 -23.64 8.20 -14.41
N TRP A 104 -23.16 8.25 -13.17
CA TRP A 104 -21.75 8.17 -12.84
C TRP A 104 -21.06 6.92 -13.44
N LEU A 105 -21.74 5.77 -13.43
CA LEU A 105 -21.24 4.53 -14.05
C LEU A 105 -20.91 4.71 -15.52
N THR A 106 -21.78 5.37 -16.25
CA THR A 106 -21.58 5.64 -17.69
C THR A 106 -20.47 6.66 -17.91
N MET A 107 -20.36 7.67 -17.05
CA MET A 107 -19.29 8.67 -17.16
C MET A 107 -17.91 8.01 -16.95
N VAL A 108 -17.76 7.17 -15.93
CA VAL A 108 -16.49 6.46 -15.67
C VAL A 108 -16.15 5.48 -16.79
N GLN A 109 -17.14 4.72 -17.28
CA GLN A 109 -16.94 3.80 -18.39
C GLN A 109 -16.47 4.56 -19.66
N THR A 110 -17.19 5.64 -20.03
CA THR A 110 -16.84 6.45 -21.20
C THR A 110 -15.43 7.05 -21.07
N PHE A 111 -15.08 7.55 -19.90
CA PHE A 111 -13.74 8.04 -19.61
C PHE A 111 -12.69 6.96 -19.84
N TYR A 112 -12.88 5.77 -19.26
CA TYR A 112 -11.97 4.65 -19.41
C TYR A 112 -11.79 4.23 -20.86
N ASP A 113 -12.90 4.07 -21.59
CA ASP A 113 -12.89 3.67 -23.00
C ASP A 113 -12.15 4.72 -23.86
N ASN A 114 -12.39 6.01 -23.60
CA ASN A 114 -11.71 7.09 -24.31
C ASN A 114 -10.21 7.14 -24.01
N ILE A 115 -9.82 7.02 -22.75
CA ILE A 115 -8.38 6.99 -22.37
C ILE A 115 -7.67 5.79 -22.99
N CYS A 116 -8.25 4.60 -22.93
CA CYS A 116 -7.68 3.41 -23.56
C CYS A 116 -7.52 3.62 -25.08
N LYS A 117 -8.52 4.16 -25.74
CA LYS A 117 -8.48 4.43 -27.17
C LYS A 117 -7.42 5.47 -27.54
N GLU A 118 -7.38 6.62 -26.84
CA GLU A 118 -6.47 7.73 -27.16
C GLU A 118 -5.00 7.42 -26.89
N LEU A 119 -4.73 6.59 -25.91
CA LEU A 119 -3.38 6.18 -25.52
C LEU A 119 -2.96 4.83 -26.15
N GLY A 120 -3.83 4.19 -26.92
CA GLY A 120 -3.56 2.87 -27.52
C GLY A 120 -3.37 1.76 -26.49
N LEU A 121 -4.07 1.84 -25.35
CA LEU A 121 -3.98 0.85 -24.28
C LEU A 121 -4.89 -0.33 -24.56
N ASP A 122 -4.44 -1.53 -24.19
CA ASP A 122 -5.28 -2.73 -24.19
C ASP A 122 -6.14 -2.77 -22.91
N PRO A 123 -7.48 -2.66 -23.00
CA PRO A 123 -8.35 -2.68 -21.82
C PRO A 123 -8.24 -3.97 -20.99
N LYS A 124 -7.82 -5.08 -21.59
CA LYS A 124 -7.61 -6.34 -20.87
C LYS A 124 -6.36 -6.35 -20.01
N LYS A 125 -5.38 -5.48 -20.34
CA LYS A 125 -4.09 -5.36 -19.65
C LYS A 125 -3.93 -4.09 -18.82
N THR A 126 -4.89 -3.17 -18.93
CA THR A 126 -4.85 -1.88 -18.23
C THR A 126 -6.03 -1.79 -17.25
N PRO A 127 -5.88 -2.27 -16.02
CA PRO A 127 -6.97 -2.22 -15.04
C PRO A 127 -7.33 -0.79 -14.65
N ILE A 128 -8.60 -0.60 -14.25
CA ILE A 128 -9.05 0.59 -13.56
C ILE A 128 -9.48 0.23 -12.13
N LEU A 129 -8.91 0.90 -11.14
CA LEU A 129 -9.28 0.74 -9.74
C LEU A 129 -10.07 1.95 -9.26
N VAL A 130 -11.18 1.70 -8.57
CA VAL A 130 -12.07 2.76 -8.10
C VAL A 130 -12.34 2.57 -6.61
N GLY A 131 -12.07 3.61 -5.81
CA GLY A 131 -12.29 3.57 -4.36
C GLY A 131 -13.72 3.89 -3.96
N GLN A 132 -14.19 3.20 -2.94
CA GLN A 132 -15.42 3.57 -2.25
C GLN A 132 -15.26 4.91 -1.52
N MET A 133 -16.36 5.61 -1.32
CA MET A 133 -16.45 6.76 -0.42
C MET A 133 -16.30 6.29 1.02
N LEU A 134 -15.93 7.19 1.92
CA LEU A 134 -15.75 6.90 3.34
C LEU A 134 -16.94 6.10 3.90
N GLU A 135 -16.66 4.93 4.48
CA GLU A 135 -17.68 4.09 5.09
C GLU A 135 -18.38 4.83 6.24
N GLY A 136 -19.70 4.81 6.25
CA GLY A 136 -20.49 5.56 7.23
C GLY A 136 -20.41 7.09 7.07
N GLY A 137 -19.71 7.59 6.06
CA GLY A 137 -19.60 9.01 5.74
C GLY A 137 -20.84 9.58 5.04
N ALA A 138 -20.79 10.88 4.75
CA ALA A 138 -21.92 11.60 4.14
C ALA A 138 -22.27 11.07 2.74
N CYS A 139 -21.29 10.59 1.99
CA CYS A 139 -21.44 10.07 0.63
C CYS A 139 -21.41 8.54 0.53
N ALA A 140 -21.45 7.81 1.65
CA ALA A 140 -21.37 6.35 1.70
C ALA A 140 -22.45 5.64 0.87
N GLY A 141 -23.60 6.27 0.67
CA GLY A 141 -24.66 5.75 -0.19
C GLY A 141 -24.25 5.54 -1.66
N HIS A 142 -23.24 6.28 -2.13
CA HIS A 142 -22.69 6.13 -3.47
C HIS A 142 -21.92 4.81 -3.66
N ASN A 143 -21.47 4.17 -2.60
CA ASN A 143 -20.75 2.90 -2.64
C ASN A 143 -21.58 1.80 -3.32
N SER A 144 -22.90 1.84 -3.21
CA SER A 144 -23.80 0.93 -3.93
C SER A 144 -23.80 1.14 -5.45
N VAL A 145 -23.50 2.35 -5.90
CA VAL A 145 -23.31 2.67 -7.33
C VAL A 145 -21.92 2.20 -7.76
N ILE A 146 -20.88 2.57 -7.03
CA ILE A 146 -19.49 2.16 -7.31
C ILE A 146 -19.36 0.64 -7.43
N ALA A 147 -20.02 -0.12 -6.55
CA ALA A 147 -20.00 -1.58 -6.57
C ALA A 147 -20.53 -2.21 -7.88
N GLN A 148 -21.25 -1.47 -8.71
CA GLN A 148 -21.77 -1.95 -9.99
C GLN A 148 -20.78 -1.77 -11.15
N LEU A 149 -19.71 -1.01 -10.97
CA LEU A 149 -18.76 -0.67 -12.05
C LEU A 149 -18.07 -1.91 -12.66
N PRO A 150 -17.71 -2.96 -11.92
CA PRO A 150 -17.17 -4.18 -12.50
C PRO A 150 -18.12 -4.90 -13.48
N ASN A 151 -19.41 -4.64 -13.41
CA ASN A 151 -20.38 -5.16 -14.39
C ASN A 151 -20.37 -4.36 -15.71
N LYS A 152 -19.72 -3.18 -15.73
CA LYS A 152 -19.57 -2.31 -16.89
C LYS A 152 -18.19 -2.41 -17.53
N ILE A 153 -17.15 -2.55 -16.70
CA ILE A 153 -15.74 -2.61 -17.13
C ILE A 153 -15.18 -3.92 -16.59
N SER A 154 -14.87 -4.85 -17.47
CA SER A 154 -14.42 -6.21 -17.08
C SER A 154 -13.10 -6.23 -16.32
N ASN A 155 -12.17 -5.30 -16.62
CA ASN A 155 -10.90 -5.17 -15.94
C ASN A 155 -10.94 -4.02 -14.91
N CYS A 156 -11.92 -4.09 -14.02
CA CYS A 156 -12.17 -3.11 -12.96
C CYS A 156 -12.20 -3.79 -11.60
N ALA A 157 -11.64 -3.12 -10.59
CA ALA A 157 -11.81 -3.53 -9.22
C ALA A 157 -12.22 -2.34 -8.33
N VAL A 158 -13.05 -2.63 -7.34
CA VAL A 158 -13.48 -1.67 -6.32
C VAL A 158 -12.62 -1.83 -5.08
N ILE A 159 -12.09 -0.72 -4.57
CA ILE A 159 -11.27 -0.68 -3.36
C ILE A 159 -12.17 -0.34 -2.18
N SER A 160 -12.22 -1.25 -1.21
CA SER A 160 -13.02 -1.08 0.01
C SER A 160 -12.42 -0.03 0.93
N THR A 161 -13.29 0.79 1.54
CA THR A 161 -12.94 1.74 2.60
C THR A 161 -13.37 1.26 3.99
N SER A 162 -13.72 -0.02 4.11
CA SER A 162 -14.13 -0.60 5.40
C SER A 162 -13.02 -0.47 6.43
N ASN A 163 -13.38 0.03 7.61
CA ASN A 163 -12.49 0.32 8.73
C ASN A 163 -11.38 1.36 8.44
N ILE A 164 -11.46 2.12 7.37
CA ILE A 164 -10.54 3.25 7.14
C ILE A 164 -11.02 4.45 7.96
N PRO A 165 -10.12 5.08 8.77
CA PRO A 165 -10.51 6.23 9.59
C PRO A 165 -10.80 7.47 8.75
N GLY A 166 -11.91 8.15 9.09
CA GLY A 166 -12.33 9.41 8.48
C GLY A 166 -12.24 10.59 9.43
N GLU A 167 -12.23 11.79 8.86
CA GLU A 167 -12.27 13.06 9.59
C GLU A 167 -13.66 13.33 10.19
N SER A 168 -13.71 14.28 11.12
CA SER A 168 -14.95 14.67 11.80
C SER A 168 -16.02 15.25 10.86
N ASP A 169 -15.62 15.71 9.67
CA ASP A 169 -16.54 16.20 8.63
C ASP A 169 -17.31 15.06 7.94
N ARG A 170 -16.95 13.79 8.21
CA ARG A 170 -17.57 12.60 7.64
C ARG A 170 -17.49 12.53 6.11
N LEU A 171 -16.52 13.18 5.51
CA LEU A 171 -16.31 13.23 4.07
C LEU A 171 -14.87 12.83 3.70
N HIS A 172 -13.90 13.38 4.40
CA HIS A 172 -12.49 13.15 4.12
C HIS A 172 -11.92 12.04 5.00
N PHE A 173 -10.88 11.40 4.50
CA PHE A 173 -10.09 10.43 5.27
C PHE A 173 -9.05 11.16 6.11
N THR A 174 -8.73 10.59 7.27
CA THR A 174 -7.59 11.06 8.05
C THR A 174 -6.28 10.81 7.29
N HIS A 175 -5.17 11.35 7.79
CA HIS A 175 -3.85 11.06 7.25
C HIS A 175 -3.58 9.54 7.16
N ASP A 176 -3.83 8.80 8.24
CA ASP A 176 -3.67 7.35 8.27
C ASP A 176 -4.69 6.64 7.38
N GLY A 177 -5.88 7.22 7.23
CA GLY A 177 -6.88 6.77 6.28
C GLY A 177 -6.39 6.83 4.83
N TYR A 178 -5.72 7.91 4.44
CA TYR A 178 -5.12 8.03 3.09
C TYR A 178 -3.95 7.06 2.90
N LYS A 179 -3.14 6.81 3.93
CA LYS A 179 -2.08 5.79 3.89
C LYS A 179 -2.66 4.41 3.59
N GLU A 180 -3.61 3.99 4.40
CA GLU A 180 -4.25 2.68 4.25
C GLU A 180 -4.97 2.56 2.89
N LEU A 181 -5.67 3.60 2.47
CA LEU A 181 -6.35 3.61 1.18
C LEU A 181 -5.36 3.44 0.02
N GLY A 182 -4.25 4.20 0.04
CA GLY A 182 -3.19 4.09 -0.96
C GLY A 182 -2.59 2.70 -1.02
N LYS A 183 -2.32 2.08 0.13
CA LYS A 183 -1.85 0.70 0.26
C LYS A 183 -2.83 -0.28 -0.42
N ARG A 184 -4.12 -0.22 -0.10
CA ARG A 184 -5.13 -1.12 -0.68
C ARG A 184 -5.23 -1.00 -2.20
N TYR A 185 -5.14 0.22 -2.72
CA TYR A 185 -5.08 0.44 -4.18
C TYR A 185 -3.86 -0.24 -4.80
N ALA A 186 -2.69 -0.11 -4.18
CA ALA A 186 -1.45 -0.69 -4.68
C ALA A 186 -1.46 -2.21 -4.62
N GLU A 187 -1.82 -2.80 -3.49
CA GLU A 187 -1.94 -4.25 -3.32
C GLU A 187 -2.88 -4.84 -4.37
N LYS A 188 -4.03 -4.18 -4.62
CA LYS A 188 -4.95 -4.63 -5.65
C LYS A 188 -4.36 -4.46 -7.05
N MET A 189 -3.70 -3.34 -7.35
CA MET A 189 -3.05 -3.10 -8.64
C MET A 189 -2.01 -4.18 -8.94
N LEU A 190 -1.16 -4.53 -7.98
CA LEU A 190 -0.13 -5.57 -8.10
C LEU A 190 -0.70 -6.94 -8.51
N THR A 191 -1.94 -7.26 -8.09
CA THR A 191 -2.62 -8.51 -8.50
C THR A 191 -3.20 -8.47 -9.91
N MET A 192 -3.27 -7.30 -10.55
CA MET A 192 -3.97 -7.10 -11.83
C MET A 192 -3.05 -6.72 -12.98
N ILE A 193 -1.81 -6.31 -12.70
CA ILE A 193 -0.83 -5.96 -13.73
C ILE A 193 0.14 -7.11 -13.96
N ASP A 194 0.68 -7.17 -15.18
CA ASP A 194 1.70 -8.13 -15.58
C ASP A 194 3.02 -7.41 -15.89
N PHE A 195 4.12 -7.99 -15.49
CA PHE A 195 5.47 -7.45 -15.68
C PHE A 195 6.23 -8.12 -16.84
N ASP A 196 5.59 -8.99 -17.63
CA ASP A 196 6.17 -9.70 -18.79
C ASP A 196 7.48 -10.47 -18.48
N GLY A 197 7.86 -10.62 -17.20
CA GLY A 197 9.03 -11.36 -16.72
C GLY A 197 10.38 -10.75 -17.11
N LYS A 198 10.41 -9.47 -17.55
CA LYS A 198 11.64 -8.77 -17.97
C LYS A 198 11.75 -7.37 -17.41
N CYS A 199 12.99 -6.99 -17.12
CA CYS A 199 13.34 -5.61 -16.84
C CYS A 199 13.29 -4.74 -18.11
N PRO A 200 13.23 -3.39 -18.00
CA PRO A 200 13.23 -2.49 -19.14
C PRO A 200 14.48 -2.62 -20.04
N ASP A 201 15.61 -3.04 -19.51
CA ASP A 201 16.85 -3.31 -20.25
C ASP A 201 16.86 -4.69 -20.95
N GLY A 202 15.78 -5.47 -20.81
CA GLY A 202 15.63 -6.81 -21.39
C GLY A 202 16.19 -7.94 -20.55
N SER A 203 16.81 -7.68 -19.40
CA SER A 203 17.23 -8.71 -18.47
C SER A 203 16.00 -9.44 -17.86
N GLN A 204 16.21 -10.70 -17.44
CA GLN A 204 15.14 -11.44 -16.76
C GLN A 204 14.87 -10.85 -15.39
N ILE A 205 13.62 -10.80 -15.00
CA ILE A 205 13.21 -10.50 -13.62
C ILE A 205 13.49 -11.75 -12.80
N GLU A 206 14.52 -11.68 -11.98
CA GLU A 206 14.78 -12.74 -11.01
C GLU A 206 13.76 -12.61 -9.85
N PRO A 207 13.05 -13.68 -9.51
CA PRO A 207 12.15 -13.65 -8.37
C PRO A 207 12.95 -13.36 -7.10
N LYS A 208 12.53 -12.37 -6.34
CA LYS A 208 13.07 -12.16 -4.99
C LYS A 208 12.72 -13.39 -4.15
N VAL A 209 13.72 -14.03 -3.60
CA VAL A 209 13.58 -15.22 -2.75
C VAL A 209 14.12 -14.88 -1.37
N SER A 210 13.36 -15.25 -0.32
CA SER A 210 13.87 -15.19 1.03
C SER A 210 15.02 -16.19 1.19
N THR A 211 16.14 -15.74 1.70
CA THR A 211 17.31 -16.58 1.98
C THR A 211 17.76 -16.35 3.41
N PRO A 212 18.29 -17.39 4.08
CA PRO A 212 18.72 -17.27 5.46
C PRO A 212 19.76 -16.18 5.63
N TYR A 213 19.71 -15.46 6.75
CA TYR A 213 20.69 -14.43 7.10
C TYR A 213 22.11 -14.93 6.93
N LYS A 214 22.93 -14.19 6.16
CA LYS A 214 24.31 -14.58 5.78
C LYS A 214 24.41 -15.99 5.19
N GLY A 215 23.36 -16.48 4.55
CA GLY A 215 23.32 -17.78 3.89
C GLY A 215 23.28 -18.99 4.83
N VAL A 216 23.02 -18.81 6.13
CA VAL A 216 23.05 -19.89 7.13
C VAL A 216 21.70 -20.01 7.84
N ALA A 217 21.02 -21.14 7.61
CA ALA A 217 19.77 -21.45 8.33
C ALA A 217 20.03 -21.68 9.83
N VAL A 218 19.13 -21.20 10.67
CA VAL A 218 19.21 -21.37 12.12
C VAL A 218 18.82 -22.80 12.50
N LYS A 219 19.67 -23.51 13.22
CA LYS A 219 19.38 -24.89 13.67
C LYS A 219 18.42 -24.87 14.85
N LEU A 220 17.40 -25.74 14.79
CA LEU A 220 16.47 -25.96 15.90
C LEU A 220 16.58 -27.41 16.41
N PRO A 221 16.53 -27.61 17.76
CA PRO A 221 16.45 -26.61 18.82
C PRO A 221 17.66 -25.69 18.89
N GLY A 222 17.42 -24.41 19.14
CA GLY A 222 18.46 -23.39 19.17
C GLY A 222 17.89 -21.99 19.43
N THR A 223 18.74 -20.98 19.30
CA THR A 223 18.36 -19.57 19.48
C THR A 223 18.22 -18.88 18.14
N ILE A 224 17.12 -18.17 17.95
CA ILE A 224 16.91 -17.24 16.84
C ILE A 224 17.10 -15.83 17.37
N GLU A 225 18.10 -15.12 16.88
CA GLU A 225 18.28 -13.70 17.17
C GLU A 225 17.32 -12.90 16.25
N ALA A 226 16.49 -12.05 16.82
CA ALA A 226 15.43 -11.37 16.09
C ALA A 226 15.97 -10.49 14.94
N GLU A 227 17.12 -9.89 15.10
CA GLU A 227 17.80 -9.08 14.10
C GLU A 227 18.41 -9.90 12.94
N ASN A 228 18.46 -11.22 13.06
CA ASN A 228 18.97 -12.14 12.04
C ASN A 228 17.87 -12.71 11.13
N TYR A 229 16.83 -11.89 10.88
CA TYR A 229 15.82 -12.28 9.90
C TYR A 229 16.41 -12.43 8.49
N ASP A 230 15.75 -13.20 7.66
CA ASP A 230 16.18 -13.55 6.31
C ASP A 230 16.51 -12.32 5.45
N GLU A 231 17.30 -12.54 4.41
CA GLU A 231 17.61 -11.59 3.35
C GLU A 231 16.63 -11.78 2.20
N GLY A 232 16.36 -10.72 1.40
CA GLY A 232 15.43 -10.77 0.27
C GLY A 232 14.60 -9.49 0.13
N GLY A 233 14.65 -8.63 1.14
CA GLY A 233 14.01 -7.32 1.12
C GLY A 233 12.54 -7.31 1.59
N SER A 234 11.96 -6.13 1.55
CA SER A 234 10.57 -5.89 1.95
C SER A 234 9.58 -6.75 1.17
N ASN A 235 8.52 -7.21 1.83
CA ASN A 235 7.50 -8.12 1.32
C ASN A 235 7.99 -9.51 0.88
N VAL A 236 9.26 -9.85 1.10
CA VAL A 236 9.87 -11.15 0.77
C VAL A 236 10.41 -11.83 2.02
N ALA A 237 11.24 -11.13 2.77
CA ALA A 237 11.87 -11.61 4.00
C ALA A 237 11.39 -10.88 5.26
N TRP A 238 10.86 -9.68 5.11
CA TRP A 238 10.34 -8.85 6.18
C TRP A 238 9.35 -7.81 5.64
N TYR A 239 8.58 -7.19 6.53
CA TYR A 239 7.76 -6.03 6.25
C TYR A 239 7.72 -5.11 7.46
N ASP A 240 8.04 -3.85 7.22
CA ASP A 240 7.97 -2.76 8.19
C ASP A 240 7.02 -1.67 7.67
N LEU A 241 6.25 -1.06 8.56
CA LEU A 241 5.25 -0.04 8.22
C LEU A 241 5.86 1.35 8.04
N SER A 242 7.04 1.56 8.58
CA SER A 242 7.75 2.82 8.52
C SER A 242 8.91 2.75 7.55
N SER A 243 9.32 3.88 7.00
CA SER A 243 10.51 3.95 6.16
C SER A 243 11.70 4.37 7.01
N GLY A 244 12.78 3.60 6.90
CA GLY A 244 13.97 3.78 7.69
C GLY A 244 13.77 3.38 9.14
N ASN A 245 14.86 3.15 9.85
CA ASN A 245 14.83 2.74 11.22
C ASN A 245 14.43 3.90 12.15
N ASN A 246 13.39 3.72 12.95
CA ASN A 246 12.79 4.72 13.82
C ASN A 246 13.12 4.53 15.31
N CYS A 247 14.01 3.61 15.64
CA CYS A 247 14.46 3.45 17.01
C CYS A 247 15.32 4.64 17.47
N ASP A 248 15.18 5.03 18.73
CA ASP A 248 16.18 5.85 19.41
C ASP A 248 17.53 5.09 19.42
N ASP A 249 18.64 5.77 19.25
CA ASP A 249 19.97 5.16 19.14
C ASP A 249 20.18 4.28 17.88
N TYR A 250 19.58 4.67 16.80
CA TYR A 250 19.70 4.05 15.49
C TYR A 250 21.16 3.85 15.05
N THR A 251 21.42 2.69 14.45
CA THR A 251 22.66 2.42 13.72
C THR A 251 22.41 1.54 12.50
N ASN A 252 22.91 1.96 11.34
CA ASN A 252 23.00 1.13 10.13
C ASN A 252 24.13 0.11 10.18
N GLU A 253 24.83 -0.03 11.32
CA GLU A 253 26.02 -0.88 11.41
C GLU A 253 25.69 -2.37 11.25
N TYR A 254 24.46 -2.77 11.59
CA TYR A 254 24.04 -4.17 11.53
C TYR A 254 23.30 -4.51 10.24
N ARG A 255 22.22 -3.79 9.96
CA ARG A 255 21.43 -3.89 8.74
C ARG A 255 21.06 -2.47 8.28
N SER A 256 20.80 -2.31 6.98
CA SER A 256 20.53 -1.01 6.37
C SER A 256 19.15 -0.96 5.69
N ASP A 257 18.24 -1.84 6.12
CA ASP A 257 16.87 -1.89 5.67
C ASP A 257 15.93 -1.12 6.63
N ASP A 258 14.61 -1.19 6.41
CA ASP A 258 13.65 -0.38 7.16
C ASP A 258 13.30 -0.96 8.55
N VAL A 259 13.65 -2.22 8.84
CA VAL A 259 13.32 -2.84 10.13
C VAL A 259 14.04 -2.13 11.28
N ASP A 260 13.28 -1.78 12.30
CA ASP A 260 13.75 -1.02 13.45
C ASP A 260 14.73 -1.80 14.34
N ILE A 261 16.01 -1.51 14.19
CA ILE A 261 17.08 -2.16 14.95
C ILE A 261 17.85 -1.12 15.76
N LYS A 262 18.04 -1.37 17.05
CA LYS A 262 18.91 -0.58 17.91
C LYS A 262 20.05 -1.43 18.51
N LYS A 263 21.12 -0.76 18.91
CA LYS A 263 22.22 -1.35 19.65
C LYS A 263 21.93 -1.33 21.14
N ASP A 264 22.07 -2.46 21.81
CA ASP A 264 21.98 -2.59 23.27
C ASP A 264 23.24 -3.24 23.81
N GLY A 265 24.17 -2.42 24.29
CA GLY A 265 25.49 -2.87 24.69
C GLY A 265 26.28 -3.49 23.52
N ASN A 266 26.51 -4.79 23.56
CA ASN A 266 27.19 -5.55 22.50
C ASN A 266 26.19 -6.34 21.62
N ALA A 267 24.89 -6.27 21.89
CA ALA A 267 23.82 -6.93 21.15
C ALA A 267 23.07 -5.93 20.26
N TYR A 268 22.30 -6.45 19.33
CA TYR A 268 21.31 -5.73 18.57
C TYR A 268 19.93 -6.28 18.89
N ILE A 269 18.91 -5.48 18.79
CA ILE A 269 17.53 -5.88 19.06
C ILE A 269 16.61 -5.24 18.04
N VAL A 270 15.55 -5.95 17.67
CA VAL A 270 14.42 -5.39 16.91
C VAL A 270 13.50 -4.67 17.88
N GLY A 271 13.15 -3.46 17.57
CA GLY A 271 12.29 -2.60 18.41
C GLY A 271 11.17 -1.95 17.62
N SER A 272 10.45 -1.04 18.27
CA SER A 272 9.34 -0.25 17.68
C SER A 272 8.28 -1.04 16.90
N CYS A 273 8.19 -2.35 17.13
CA CYS A 273 7.32 -3.26 16.38
C CYS A 273 5.85 -2.84 16.42
N GLN A 274 5.21 -2.81 15.27
CA GLN A 274 3.82 -2.40 15.10
C GLN A 274 2.95 -3.55 14.54
N SER A 275 1.64 -3.43 14.72
CA SER A 275 0.71 -4.43 14.20
C SER A 275 0.71 -4.46 12.68
N GLY A 276 0.98 -5.61 12.10
CA GLY A 276 1.06 -5.83 10.65
C GLY A 276 2.48 -6.00 10.13
N GLU A 277 3.50 -5.75 10.95
CA GLU A 277 4.89 -6.04 10.62
C GLU A 277 5.21 -7.52 10.81
N TRP A 278 6.16 -8.01 10.03
CA TRP A 278 6.57 -9.40 10.10
C TRP A 278 8.01 -9.60 9.60
N MET A 279 8.64 -10.66 10.08
CA MET A 279 9.96 -11.11 9.66
C MET A 279 9.96 -12.62 9.43
N LYS A 280 10.76 -13.09 8.47
CA LYS A 280 10.99 -14.51 8.19
C LYS A 280 12.34 -14.95 8.72
N TYR A 281 12.40 -16.21 9.11
CA TYR A 281 13.63 -16.87 9.55
C TYR A 281 13.69 -18.25 8.91
N THR A 282 14.68 -18.50 8.09
CA THR A 282 14.93 -19.86 7.57
C THR A 282 15.57 -20.71 8.66
N VAL A 283 14.90 -21.79 9.01
CA VAL A 283 15.34 -22.72 10.06
C VAL A 283 15.66 -24.10 9.50
N ASP A 284 16.60 -24.79 10.14
CA ASP A 284 16.98 -26.17 9.88
C ASP A 284 16.62 -27.02 11.12
N VAL A 285 15.49 -27.70 11.06
CA VAL A 285 14.96 -28.50 12.17
C VAL A 285 15.70 -29.83 12.26
N GLN A 286 16.51 -29.98 13.30
CA GLN A 286 17.38 -31.16 13.50
C GLN A 286 16.64 -32.33 14.13
N THR A 287 15.53 -32.09 14.79
CA THR A 287 14.79 -33.12 15.54
C THR A 287 13.31 -32.86 15.43
N ASP A 288 12.56 -33.86 15.02
CA ASP A 288 11.09 -33.81 15.05
C ASP A 288 10.59 -33.85 16.49
N GLY A 289 9.54 -33.08 16.77
CA GLY A 289 8.92 -33.09 18.07
C GLY A 289 8.22 -31.79 18.45
N GLU A 290 7.77 -31.72 19.69
CA GLU A 290 7.22 -30.50 20.27
C GLU A 290 8.32 -29.59 20.79
N TYR A 291 8.20 -28.29 20.51
CA TYR A 291 9.13 -27.27 20.96
C TYR A 291 8.51 -26.37 22.02
N GLU A 292 9.30 -26.04 23.04
CA GLU A 292 8.99 -24.98 23.99
C GLU A 292 9.65 -23.70 23.51
N LEU A 293 8.90 -22.60 23.48
CA LEU A 293 9.39 -21.28 23.09
C LEU A 293 9.64 -20.43 24.33
N THR A 294 10.85 -19.88 24.42
CA THR A 294 11.17 -18.78 25.33
C THR A 294 11.50 -17.55 24.52
N VAL A 295 10.86 -16.41 24.83
CA VAL A 295 11.12 -15.13 24.15
C VAL A 295 11.79 -14.16 25.14
N ARG A 296 12.84 -13.47 24.70
CA ARG A 296 13.47 -12.38 25.43
C ARG A 296 12.93 -11.07 24.88
N VAL A 297 12.16 -10.36 25.67
CA VAL A 297 11.42 -9.17 25.26
C VAL A 297 11.55 -8.03 26.24
N GLY A 298 11.40 -6.79 25.75
CA GLY A 298 11.21 -5.58 26.53
C GLY A 298 9.87 -4.93 26.16
N GLU A 299 9.01 -4.70 27.15
CA GLU A 299 7.69 -4.11 26.95
C GLU A 299 7.41 -3.03 28.02
N GLY A 300 7.47 -1.79 27.62
CA GLY A 300 7.30 -0.63 28.50
C GLY A 300 5.86 -0.11 28.58
N GLY A 301 5.03 -0.44 27.61
CA GLY A 301 3.66 0.04 27.49
C GLY A 301 2.62 -0.87 28.13
N SER A 302 1.80 -1.49 27.33
CA SER A 302 0.82 -2.52 27.69
C SER A 302 1.32 -3.87 27.20
N SER A 303 0.69 -4.98 27.65
CA SER A 303 0.98 -6.32 27.11
C SER A 303 0.83 -6.35 25.59
N GLY A 304 1.79 -6.98 24.92
CA GLY A 304 1.83 -7.16 23.47
C GLY A 304 1.53 -8.61 23.08
N LYS A 305 1.43 -8.85 21.79
CA LYS A 305 1.35 -10.19 21.22
C LYS A 305 1.86 -10.24 19.79
N PHE A 306 2.39 -11.37 19.37
CA PHE A 306 2.67 -11.67 17.97
C PHE A 306 2.30 -13.11 17.63
N SER A 307 2.18 -13.43 16.35
CA SER A 307 1.85 -14.76 15.88
C SER A 307 3.04 -15.41 15.18
N LEU A 308 3.15 -16.72 15.28
CA LEU A 308 4.09 -17.52 14.50
C LEU A 308 3.35 -18.28 13.41
N SER A 309 3.98 -18.39 12.25
CA SER A 309 3.58 -19.27 11.16
C SER A 309 4.78 -20.05 10.66
N MET A 310 4.55 -21.20 10.05
CA MET A 310 5.59 -22.02 9.42
C MET A 310 5.14 -22.37 7.99
N ASP A 311 6.03 -22.20 7.01
CA ASP A 311 5.76 -22.44 5.59
C ASP A 311 4.48 -21.73 5.10
N ASP A 312 4.32 -20.45 5.48
CA ASP A 312 3.16 -19.62 5.20
C ASP A 312 1.82 -20.19 5.70
N LYS A 313 1.87 -21.17 6.58
CA LYS A 313 0.70 -21.70 7.29
C LYS A 313 0.72 -21.20 8.73
N SER A 314 -0.42 -20.70 9.18
CA SER A 314 -0.58 -20.42 10.60
C SER A 314 -0.50 -21.75 11.38
N ILE A 315 0.42 -21.82 12.33
CA ILE A 315 0.47 -22.89 13.31
C ILE A 315 -0.48 -22.61 14.50
N ASP A 316 -1.33 -21.59 14.36
CA ASP A 316 -2.25 -21.08 15.39
C ASP A 316 -1.53 -20.87 16.74
N TYR A 317 -0.34 -20.29 16.66
CA TYR A 317 0.49 -20.01 17.81
C TYR A 317 0.61 -18.52 18.04
N THR A 318 -0.01 -18.04 19.10
CA THR A 318 0.09 -16.64 19.55
C THR A 318 1.00 -16.57 20.76
N VAL A 319 2.08 -15.81 20.64
CA VAL A 319 2.98 -15.47 21.72
C VAL A 319 2.41 -14.24 22.44
N ASN A 320 2.17 -14.36 23.73
CA ASN A 320 1.78 -13.24 24.56
C ASN A 320 3.02 -12.65 25.24
N VAL A 321 3.16 -11.35 25.16
CA VAL A 321 4.27 -10.60 25.74
C VAL A 321 3.75 -9.83 26.95
N GLU A 322 4.26 -10.14 28.12
CA GLU A 322 3.92 -9.43 29.35
C GLU A 322 4.82 -8.21 29.56
N LYS A 323 4.28 -7.21 30.23
CA LYS A 323 4.99 -5.98 30.54
C LYS A 323 6.22 -6.25 31.41
N THR A 324 7.37 -5.65 31.01
CA THR A 324 8.64 -5.76 31.74
C THR A 324 8.97 -4.56 32.60
N GLY A 325 8.20 -3.47 32.46
CA GLY A 325 8.36 -2.24 33.25
C GLY A 325 8.74 -1.03 32.40
N ASP A 326 9.72 -1.13 31.54
CA ASP A 326 10.10 -0.10 30.57
C ASP A 326 10.68 -0.75 29.29
N TRP A 327 10.93 0.07 28.28
CA TRP A 327 11.44 -0.36 26.97
C TRP A 327 12.91 -0.83 26.97
N GLY A 328 13.65 -0.58 28.03
CA GLY A 328 15.04 -0.99 28.20
C GLY A 328 15.23 -2.18 29.16
N THR A 329 14.15 -2.63 29.79
CA THR A 329 14.17 -3.78 30.70
C THR A 329 13.71 -5.03 29.98
N TYR A 330 14.59 -6.03 29.81
CA TYR A 330 14.31 -7.27 29.11
C TYR A 330 14.09 -8.41 30.07
N ALA A 331 13.13 -9.28 29.75
CA ALA A 331 12.85 -10.49 30.49
C ALA A 331 12.67 -11.69 29.54
N GLU A 332 13.08 -12.84 29.98
CA GLU A 332 12.76 -14.11 29.34
C GLU A 332 11.36 -14.55 29.75
N GLN A 333 10.52 -14.82 28.76
CA GLN A 333 9.14 -15.25 28.99
C GLN A 333 8.91 -16.57 28.29
N VAL A 334 8.72 -17.63 29.10
CA VAL A 334 8.42 -18.98 28.61
C VAL A 334 6.95 -19.06 28.21
N GLN A 335 6.69 -19.53 27.02
CA GLN A 335 5.34 -19.70 26.51
C GLN A 335 4.76 -21.05 26.97
N SER A 336 3.57 -21.02 27.51
CA SER A 336 2.92 -22.20 28.10
C SER A 336 2.48 -23.25 27.07
N LYS A 337 2.28 -22.85 25.83
CA LYS A 337 1.87 -23.73 24.72
C LYS A 337 3.11 -24.15 23.94
N LYS A 338 3.25 -25.46 23.71
CA LYS A 338 4.25 -26.02 22.77
C LYS A 338 3.68 -26.07 21.36
N PHE A 339 4.52 -26.09 20.38
CA PHE A 339 4.17 -26.14 18.96
C PHE A 339 5.02 -27.16 18.19
#